data_cce921d7eedb63ae2e02c729b0b34d93
#
_entry.id   cce921d7eedb63ae2e02c729b0b34d93
#
_cell.length_a   1.000
_cell.length_b   1.000
_cell.length_c   1.000
_cell.angle_alpha   90.00
_cell.angle_beta   90.00
_cell.angle_gamma   90.00
#
_symmetry.space_group_name_H-M   'P 1'
#
loop_
_entity.id
_entity.type
_entity.pdbx_description
1 polymer ?
#
loop_
_entity_poly.entity_id
_entity_poly.type
_entity_poly.pdbx_seq_one_letter_code
_entity_poly.pdbx_strand_id
1 'polypeptide(L)'
;MSAQDFLVELGTEELPPKALNTLADAFLAGIEKGLHSAGLKFAAKKVYAAPRRLAVLLTALETQQPDRSINLDGPPRQAAFDAEGNPTQAALGFAKKCGVELSEIDQRGPKLRFSQVITGKPTASLLPTIVEDSLNDLPIPKRMRWGARKEEFVRPTQWLVMLLGDQVIDLSLIHISEPTRL
;
A
#
# COMPACT_ATOMS: atom_id res chain seq x y z
N MET A 1 19.79 -1.55 1.24
CA MET A 1 18.47 -1.12 0.68
C MET A 1 18.67 0.29 0.17
N SER A 2 18.24 0.60 -1.04
CA SER A 2 18.28 1.94 -1.58
C SER A 2 17.11 2.75 -1.00
N ALA A 3 17.32 4.03 -0.77
CA ALA A 3 16.30 4.94 -0.28
C ALA A 3 16.29 6.19 -1.16
N GLN A 4 15.12 6.74 -1.42
CA GLN A 4 14.93 7.92 -2.28
C GLN A 4 13.90 8.85 -1.65
N ASP A 5 13.95 10.13 -2.01
CA ASP A 5 12.95 11.07 -1.56
C ASP A 5 11.64 10.87 -2.35
N PHE A 6 10.53 10.95 -1.65
CA PHE A 6 9.20 10.85 -2.26
C PHE A 6 8.46 12.16 -2.08
N LEU A 7 8.00 12.71 -3.19
CA LEU A 7 7.13 13.89 -3.23
C LEU A 7 5.80 13.52 -3.85
N VAL A 8 4.71 13.87 -3.19
CA VAL A 8 3.38 13.90 -3.80
C VAL A 8 2.79 15.28 -3.67
N GLU A 9 2.26 15.81 -4.75
CA GLU A 9 1.60 17.11 -4.82
C GLU A 9 0.22 16.99 -5.47
N LEU A 10 -0.79 17.44 -4.75
CA LEU A 10 -2.16 17.55 -5.23
C LEU A 10 -2.47 19.03 -5.48
N GLY A 11 -2.79 19.39 -6.71
CA GLY A 11 -3.30 20.71 -7.09
C GLY A 11 -4.82 20.69 -7.17
N THR A 12 -5.46 21.71 -6.58
CA THR A 12 -6.92 21.84 -6.53
C THR A 12 -7.35 23.29 -6.77
N GLU A 13 -8.65 23.51 -6.91
CA GLU A 13 -9.23 24.82 -6.68
C GLU A 13 -9.14 25.20 -5.20
N GLU A 14 -9.47 26.45 -4.84
CA GLU A 14 -9.26 26.97 -3.49
C GLU A 14 -9.92 26.11 -2.41
N LEU A 15 -9.06 25.50 -1.57
CA LEU A 15 -9.47 24.74 -0.41
C LEU A 15 -10.00 25.67 0.68
N PRO A 16 -11.00 25.24 1.48
CA PRO A 16 -11.51 26.05 2.57
C PRO A 16 -10.40 26.37 3.59
N PRO A 17 -10.13 27.65 3.92
CA PRO A 17 -9.01 28.01 4.79
C PRO A 17 -9.02 27.32 6.15
N LYS A 18 -10.23 27.10 6.72
CA LYS A 18 -10.40 26.43 8.02
C LYS A 18 -10.07 24.93 7.97
N ALA A 19 -10.18 24.30 6.79
CA ALA A 19 -9.93 22.87 6.64
C ALA A 19 -8.52 22.57 6.10
N LEU A 20 -7.78 23.59 5.65
CA LEU A 20 -6.53 23.41 4.92
C LEU A 20 -5.50 22.59 5.69
N ASN A 21 -5.22 22.98 6.93
CA ASN A 21 -4.24 22.24 7.77
C ASN A 21 -4.75 20.85 8.13
N THR A 22 -6.03 20.71 8.49
CA THR A 22 -6.62 19.41 8.78
C THR A 22 -6.55 18.45 7.60
N LEU A 23 -6.78 18.92 6.38
CA LEU A 23 -6.66 18.11 5.17
C LEU A 23 -5.20 17.73 4.89
N ALA A 24 -4.26 18.67 5.09
CA ALA A 24 -2.85 18.42 4.91
C ALA A 24 -2.31 17.36 5.89
N ASP A 25 -2.66 17.50 7.17
CA ASP A 25 -2.26 16.55 8.22
C ASP A 25 -2.89 15.17 8.01
N ALA A 26 -4.17 15.13 7.60
CA ALA A 26 -4.85 13.88 7.31
C ALA A 26 -4.25 13.19 6.06
N PHE A 27 -3.85 13.95 5.04
CA PHE A 27 -3.19 13.43 3.85
C PHE A 27 -1.85 12.80 4.20
N LEU A 28 -1.03 13.48 4.99
CA LEU A 28 0.23 12.93 5.51
C LEU A 28 -0.02 11.65 6.32
N ALA A 29 -0.96 11.68 7.26
CA ALA A 29 -1.27 10.55 8.14
C ALA A 29 -1.76 9.32 7.34
N GLY A 30 -2.57 9.52 6.29
CA GLY A 30 -3.01 8.46 5.40
C GLY A 30 -1.85 7.80 4.66
N ILE A 31 -0.93 8.59 4.10
CA ILE A 31 0.28 8.09 3.44
C ILE A 31 1.16 7.31 4.44
N GLU A 32 1.40 7.84 5.63
CA GLU A 32 2.18 7.17 6.67
C GLU A 32 1.56 5.82 7.05
N LYS A 33 0.26 5.77 7.25
CA LYS A 33 -0.49 4.54 7.56
C LYS A 33 -0.30 3.49 6.46
N GLY A 34 -0.41 3.89 5.19
CA GLY A 34 -0.21 3.01 4.05
C GLY A 34 1.21 2.47 3.95
N LEU A 35 2.22 3.33 4.09
CA LEU A 35 3.64 2.94 4.08
C LEU A 35 3.98 2.02 5.25
N HIS A 36 3.50 2.33 6.45
CA HIS A 36 3.71 1.50 7.63
C HIS A 36 3.07 0.11 7.45
N SER A 37 1.86 0.03 6.90
CA SER A 37 1.19 -1.23 6.58
C SER A 37 1.96 -2.05 5.54
N ALA A 38 2.62 -1.37 4.61
CA ALA A 38 3.52 -1.99 3.64
C ALA A 38 4.89 -2.38 4.24
N GLY A 39 5.21 -1.95 5.46
CA GLY A 39 6.49 -2.19 6.12
C GLY A 39 7.63 -1.33 5.57
N LEU A 40 7.30 -0.22 4.91
CA LEU A 40 8.26 0.73 4.34
C LEU A 40 8.62 1.82 5.37
N LYS A 41 9.89 2.16 5.45
CA LYS A 41 10.42 3.18 6.36
C LYS A 41 10.90 4.40 5.59
N PHE A 42 10.89 5.54 6.26
CA PHE A 42 11.43 6.81 5.78
C PHE A 42 12.12 7.56 6.94
N ALA A 43 13.02 8.49 6.62
CA ALA A 43 13.80 9.18 7.65
C ALA A 43 13.09 10.42 8.21
N ALA A 44 12.49 11.24 7.35
CA ALA A 44 11.79 12.46 7.77
C ALA A 44 10.58 12.73 6.89
N LYS A 45 9.69 13.57 7.40
CA LYS A 45 8.45 13.96 6.72
C LYS A 45 8.23 15.46 6.80
N LYS A 46 7.67 16.03 5.75
CA LYS A 46 7.21 17.41 5.71
C LYS A 46 5.89 17.47 4.96
N VAL A 47 4.98 18.30 5.45
CA VAL A 47 3.72 18.59 4.78
C VAL A 47 3.67 20.08 4.44
N TYR A 48 3.14 20.37 3.27
CA TYR A 48 2.95 21.73 2.79
C TYR A 48 1.50 21.93 2.39
N ALA A 49 0.94 23.06 2.79
CA ALA A 49 -0.43 23.42 2.49
C ALA A 49 -0.49 24.86 1.99
N ALA A 50 -1.14 25.05 0.87
CA ALA A 50 -1.46 26.33 0.30
C ALA A 50 -2.92 26.30 -0.19
N PRO A 51 -3.57 27.46 -0.43
CA PRO A 51 -4.99 27.47 -0.77
C PRO A 51 -5.39 26.57 -1.95
N ARG A 52 -4.50 26.32 -2.89
CA ARG A 52 -4.75 25.49 -4.07
C ARG A 52 -3.81 24.27 -4.17
N ARG A 53 -3.12 23.92 -3.08
CA ARG A 53 -2.09 22.89 -3.14
C ARG A 53 -1.88 22.20 -1.80
N LEU A 54 -1.84 20.89 -1.83
CA LEU A 54 -1.36 20.05 -0.73
C LEU A 54 -0.16 19.26 -1.21
N ALA A 55 0.91 19.19 -0.43
CA ALA A 55 2.05 18.36 -0.78
C ALA A 55 2.64 17.67 0.46
N VAL A 56 3.14 16.46 0.25
CA VAL A 56 3.85 15.67 1.24
C VAL A 56 5.21 15.30 0.67
N LEU A 57 6.26 15.59 1.44
CA LEU A 57 7.63 15.20 1.15
C LEU A 57 8.11 14.23 2.22
N LEU A 58 8.53 13.05 1.81
CA LEU A 58 9.19 12.06 2.65
C LEU A 58 10.64 11.91 2.20
N THR A 59 11.58 12.04 3.12
CA THR A 59 13.00 11.86 2.81
C THR A 59 13.46 10.45 3.13
N ALA A 60 14.32 9.92 2.27
CA ALA A 60 14.92 8.60 2.38
C ALA A 60 13.86 7.47 2.57
N LEU A 61 12.83 7.46 1.72
CA LEU A 61 11.86 6.37 1.66
C LEU A 61 12.52 5.13 1.06
N GLU A 62 12.36 3.97 1.69
CA GLU A 62 12.83 2.69 1.18
C GLU A 62 12.19 2.39 -0.18
N THR A 63 13.01 2.01 -1.17
CA THR A 63 12.55 1.79 -2.56
C THR A 63 11.96 0.40 -2.79
N GLN A 64 12.09 -0.50 -1.81
CA GLN A 64 11.58 -1.85 -1.88
C GLN A 64 11.05 -2.29 -0.52
N GLN A 65 9.90 -2.94 -0.53
CA GLN A 65 9.30 -3.57 0.63
C GLN A 65 10.21 -4.71 1.12
N PRO A 66 10.41 -4.88 2.43
CA PRO A 66 11.18 -5.99 2.96
C PRO A 66 10.50 -7.32 2.62
N ASP A 67 11.30 -8.35 2.38
CA ASP A 67 10.81 -9.71 2.21
C ASP A 67 10.10 -10.16 3.49
N ARG A 68 8.98 -10.83 3.32
CA ARG A 68 8.21 -11.36 4.44
C ARG A 68 8.26 -12.89 4.43
N SER A 69 8.70 -13.48 5.51
CA SER A 69 8.57 -14.92 5.73
C SER A 69 7.21 -15.23 6.37
N ILE A 70 6.40 -16.01 5.68
CA ILE A 70 5.18 -16.57 6.25
C ILE A 70 5.51 -17.96 6.76
N ASN A 71 5.32 -18.16 8.08
CA ASN A 71 5.45 -19.45 8.71
C ASN A 71 4.06 -19.90 9.15
N LEU A 72 3.57 -20.97 8.56
CA LEU A 72 2.30 -21.58 8.92
C LEU A 72 2.55 -22.90 9.63
N ASP A 73 2.04 -23.02 10.85
CA ASP A 73 2.05 -24.28 11.60
C ASP A 73 0.83 -25.10 11.18
N GLY A 74 1.08 -26.34 10.79
CA GLY A 74 0.09 -27.32 10.39
C GLY A 74 -0.29 -28.29 11.51
N PRO A 75 -0.98 -29.37 11.17
CA PRO A 75 -1.36 -30.41 12.12
C PRO A 75 -0.12 -31.11 12.73
N PRO A 76 -0.26 -31.72 13.92
CA PRO A 76 0.78 -32.58 14.50
C PRO A 76 1.10 -33.72 13.55
N ARG A 77 2.38 -34.11 13.49
CA ARG A 77 2.83 -35.20 12.61
C ARG A 77 2.05 -36.49 12.80
N GLN A 78 1.67 -36.83 14.04
CA GLN A 78 0.87 -38.01 14.36
C GLN A 78 -0.55 -37.99 13.77
N ALA A 79 -1.12 -36.77 13.52
CA ALA A 79 -2.42 -36.61 12.89
C ALA A 79 -2.28 -36.42 11.36
N ALA A 80 -1.11 -36.06 10.90
CA ALA A 80 -0.83 -35.80 9.48
C ALA A 80 -0.49 -37.07 8.69
N PHE A 81 0.01 -38.11 9.37
CA PHE A 81 0.38 -39.38 8.77
C PHE A 81 -0.25 -40.53 9.57
N ASP A 82 -0.67 -41.60 8.87
CA ASP A 82 -1.14 -42.85 9.49
C ASP A 82 0.03 -43.71 9.95
N ALA A 83 -0.30 -44.89 10.52
CA ALA A 83 0.70 -45.85 11.02
C ALA A 83 1.60 -46.42 9.91
N GLU A 84 1.11 -46.40 8.67
CA GLU A 84 1.82 -46.87 7.46
C GLU A 84 2.62 -45.70 6.80
N GLY A 85 2.55 -44.47 7.32
CA GLY A 85 3.26 -43.29 6.80
C GLY A 85 2.57 -42.62 5.64
N ASN A 86 1.31 -42.97 5.33
CA ASN A 86 0.56 -42.29 4.28
C ASN A 86 -0.04 -40.95 4.78
N PRO A 87 -0.15 -39.95 3.92
CA PRO A 87 -0.73 -38.65 4.31
C PRO A 87 -2.23 -38.76 4.56
N THR A 88 -2.66 -38.28 5.70
CA THR A 88 -4.08 -38.22 6.06
C THR A 88 -4.75 -37.00 5.39
N GLN A 89 -6.07 -36.96 5.49
CA GLN A 89 -6.88 -35.81 5.07
C GLN A 89 -6.40 -34.48 5.71
N ALA A 90 -5.88 -34.54 6.96
CA ALA A 90 -5.37 -33.36 7.65
C ALA A 90 -4.09 -32.81 6.99
N ALA A 91 -3.17 -33.68 6.55
CA ALA A 91 -1.97 -33.29 5.82
C ALA A 91 -2.31 -32.73 4.43
N LEU A 92 -3.18 -33.41 3.70
CA LEU A 92 -3.62 -32.96 2.36
C LEU A 92 -4.40 -31.65 2.42
N GLY A 93 -5.25 -31.46 3.43
CA GLY A 93 -5.98 -30.21 3.67
C GLY A 93 -5.04 -29.04 3.99
N PHE A 94 -3.97 -29.30 4.75
CA PHE A 94 -2.96 -28.29 5.04
C PHE A 94 -2.14 -27.91 3.80
N ALA A 95 -1.71 -28.88 2.99
CA ALA A 95 -1.01 -28.65 1.73
C ALA A 95 -1.88 -27.83 0.77
N LYS A 96 -3.15 -28.18 0.62
CA LYS A 96 -4.12 -27.43 -0.19
C LYS A 96 -4.32 -26.00 0.32
N LYS A 97 -4.35 -25.79 1.65
CA LYS A 97 -4.45 -24.46 2.26
C LYS A 97 -3.22 -23.60 1.97
N CYS A 98 -2.03 -24.20 1.95
CA CYS A 98 -0.77 -23.54 1.62
C CYS A 98 -0.59 -23.36 0.12
N GLY A 99 -1.38 -24.02 -0.73
CA GLY A 99 -1.27 -23.96 -2.20
C GLY A 99 -0.03 -24.66 -2.75
N VAL A 100 0.51 -25.65 -2.02
CA VAL A 100 1.76 -26.36 -2.34
C VAL A 100 1.58 -27.86 -2.22
N GLU A 101 2.53 -28.63 -2.77
CA GLU A 101 2.56 -30.06 -2.57
C GLU A 101 3.08 -30.43 -1.18
N LEU A 102 2.69 -31.62 -0.70
CA LEU A 102 3.09 -32.10 0.63
C LEU A 102 4.62 -32.25 0.77
N SER A 103 5.32 -32.47 -0.34
CA SER A 103 6.78 -32.55 -0.43
C SER A 103 7.49 -31.24 -0.09
N GLU A 104 6.83 -30.11 -0.25
CA GLU A 104 7.37 -28.77 0.03
C GLU A 104 7.14 -28.32 1.49
N ILE A 105 6.39 -29.13 2.25
CA ILE A 105 6.10 -28.86 3.64
C ILE A 105 7.19 -29.51 4.52
N ASP A 106 7.74 -28.75 5.46
CA ASP A 106 8.70 -29.29 6.43
C ASP A 106 8.00 -30.26 7.41
N GLN A 107 8.42 -31.54 7.36
CA GLN A 107 7.87 -32.63 8.12
C GLN A 107 8.81 -33.08 9.26
N ARG A 108 9.94 -32.40 9.46
CA ARG A 108 10.98 -32.80 10.40
C ARG A 108 10.63 -32.57 11.88
N GLY A 109 9.67 -31.66 12.12
CA GLY A 109 9.25 -31.25 13.45
C GLY A 109 8.07 -32.07 14.00
N PRO A 110 7.64 -31.76 15.24
CA PRO A 110 6.45 -32.38 15.85
C PRO A 110 5.14 -31.97 15.16
N LYS A 111 5.17 -30.91 14.37
CA LYS A 111 4.08 -30.41 13.53
C LYS A 111 4.60 -30.19 12.13
N LEU A 112 3.70 -30.28 11.15
CA LEU A 112 4.00 -29.80 9.79
C LEU A 112 4.25 -28.31 9.83
N ARG A 113 5.25 -27.82 9.09
CA ARG A 113 5.54 -26.40 8.91
C ARG A 113 5.69 -26.06 7.45
N PHE A 114 5.06 -24.96 7.07
CA PHE A 114 5.27 -24.35 5.77
C PHE A 114 5.88 -22.99 5.94
N SER A 115 7.05 -22.77 5.32
CA SER A 115 7.74 -21.50 5.32
C SER A 115 7.88 -21.02 3.89
N GLN A 116 7.33 -19.85 3.59
CA GLN A 116 7.47 -19.21 2.29
C GLN A 116 8.00 -17.80 2.47
N VAL A 117 9.02 -17.46 1.69
CA VAL A 117 9.50 -16.07 1.59
C VAL A 117 8.75 -15.41 0.45
N ILE A 118 7.97 -14.38 0.78
CA ILE A 118 7.33 -13.51 -0.20
C ILE A 118 8.27 -12.34 -0.44
N THR A 119 8.77 -12.24 -1.66
CA THR A 119 9.62 -11.13 -2.09
C THR A 119 8.86 -9.81 -1.99
N GLY A 120 9.46 -8.81 -1.37
CA GLY A 120 8.90 -7.48 -1.25
C GLY A 120 8.67 -6.82 -2.61
N LYS A 121 7.56 -6.10 -2.75
CA LYS A 121 7.24 -5.35 -3.97
C LYS A 121 8.04 -4.06 -4.05
N PRO A 122 8.35 -3.55 -5.25
CA PRO A 122 8.93 -2.21 -5.42
C PRO A 122 7.99 -1.14 -4.84
N THR A 123 8.53 -0.18 -4.11
CA THR A 123 7.75 0.92 -3.51
C THR A 123 6.98 1.70 -4.57
N ALA A 124 7.59 1.94 -5.73
CA ALA A 124 6.94 2.61 -6.85
C ALA A 124 5.59 1.98 -7.26
N SER A 125 5.44 0.67 -7.14
CA SER A 125 4.19 -0.04 -7.45
C SER A 125 3.12 0.06 -6.36
N LEU A 126 3.51 0.41 -5.13
CA LEU A 126 2.61 0.52 -3.98
C LEU A 126 2.11 1.95 -3.75
N LEU A 127 2.91 2.95 -4.12
CA LEU A 127 2.62 4.36 -3.91
C LEU A 127 1.27 4.81 -4.51
N PRO A 128 0.88 4.43 -5.75
CA PRO A 128 -0.40 4.81 -6.32
C PRO A 128 -1.58 4.44 -5.42
N THR A 129 -1.67 3.19 -4.98
CA THR A 129 -2.74 2.73 -4.10
C THR A 129 -2.71 3.41 -2.73
N ILE A 130 -1.51 3.60 -2.16
CA ILE A 130 -1.36 4.27 -0.87
C ILE A 130 -1.85 5.72 -0.93
N VAL A 131 -1.52 6.45 -2.00
CA VAL A 131 -1.94 7.84 -2.19
C VAL A 131 -3.43 7.91 -2.46
N GLU A 132 -3.98 7.03 -3.28
CA GLU A 132 -5.41 6.94 -3.57
C GLU A 132 -6.23 6.70 -2.29
N ASP A 133 -5.86 5.69 -1.50
CA ASP A 133 -6.51 5.39 -0.22
C ASP A 133 -6.44 6.59 0.73
N SER A 134 -5.28 7.26 0.80
CA SER A 134 -5.08 8.45 1.61
C SER A 134 -6.00 9.61 1.18
N LEU A 135 -6.20 9.83 -0.11
CA LEU A 135 -7.11 10.85 -0.64
C LEU A 135 -8.59 10.50 -0.37
N ASN A 136 -8.93 9.21 -0.45
CA ASN A 136 -10.28 8.73 -0.16
C ASN A 136 -10.64 8.82 1.32
N ASP A 137 -9.66 8.66 2.22
CA ASP A 137 -9.83 8.73 3.69
C ASP A 137 -9.83 10.18 4.23
N LEU A 138 -9.65 11.22 3.38
CA LEU A 138 -9.63 12.60 3.83
C LEU A 138 -10.95 13.00 4.52
N PRO A 139 -10.88 13.74 5.65
CA PRO A 139 -12.06 14.21 6.39
C PRO A 139 -12.74 15.38 5.67
N ILE A 140 -13.45 15.09 4.59
CA ILE A 140 -14.15 16.07 3.76
C ILE A 140 -15.60 16.15 4.22
N PRO A 141 -16.04 17.24 4.85
CA PRO A 141 -17.41 17.38 5.38
C PRO A 141 -18.48 17.32 4.29
N LYS A 142 -18.17 17.85 3.11
CA LYS A 142 -19.05 17.81 1.95
C LYS A 142 -18.22 17.50 0.70
N ARG A 143 -18.38 16.29 0.19
CA ARG A 143 -17.82 15.91 -1.10
C ARG A 143 -18.65 16.51 -2.24
N MET A 144 -17.99 16.95 -3.27
CA MET A 144 -18.62 17.50 -4.48
C MET A 144 -18.19 16.66 -5.68
N ARG A 145 -19.15 16.37 -6.55
CA ARG A 145 -18.91 15.74 -7.84
C ARG A 145 -18.87 16.80 -8.93
N TRP A 146 -17.96 16.64 -9.88
CA TRP A 146 -17.73 17.61 -10.94
C TRP A 146 -17.91 16.96 -12.32
N GLY A 147 -18.79 17.55 -13.13
CA GLY A 147 -19.08 17.04 -14.46
C GLY A 147 -19.73 15.66 -14.46
N ALA A 148 -19.41 14.85 -15.46
CA ALA A 148 -19.92 13.48 -15.63
C ALA A 148 -19.12 12.41 -14.87
N ARG A 149 -18.15 12.80 -14.04
CA ARG A 149 -17.22 11.91 -13.34
C ARG A 149 -17.82 11.34 -12.06
N LYS A 150 -17.30 10.19 -11.60
CA LYS A 150 -17.76 9.51 -10.38
C LYS A 150 -16.98 9.95 -9.15
N GLU A 151 -15.79 10.52 -9.33
CA GLU A 151 -14.90 10.93 -8.26
C GLU A 151 -15.45 12.17 -7.53
N GLU A 152 -15.31 12.15 -6.22
CA GLU A 152 -15.79 13.21 -5.34
C GLU A 152 -14.63 13.72 -4.48
N PHE A 153 -14.43 15.04 -4.46
CA PHE A 153 -13.45 15.71 -3.63
C PHE A 153 -14.02 17.00 -3.04
N VAL A 154 -13.29 17.68 -2.15
CA VAL A 154 -13.74 18.95 -1.54
C VAL A 154 -13.80 20.09 -2.56
N ARG A 155 -12.94 20.04 -3.58
CA ARG A 155 -12.82 20.99 -4.70
C ARG A 155 -12.35 20.25 -5.94
N PRO A 156 -12.55 20.79 -7.15
CA PRO A 156 -12.00 20.21 -8.37
C PRO A 156 -10.50 20.01 -8.25
N THR A 157 -10.03 18.83 -8.59
CA THR A 157 -8.60 18.51 -8.68
C THR A 157 -8.09 18.93 -10.04
N GLN A 158 -6.94 19.61 -10.06
CA GLN A 158 -6.29 20.13 -11.27
C GLN A 158 -5.19 19.19 -11.75
N TRP A 159 -4.37 18.70 -10.81
CA TRP A 159 -3.29 17.76 -11.08
C TRP A 159 -2.94 16.94 -9.84
N LEU A 160 -2.30 15.82 -10.08
CA LEU A 160 -1.63 15.03 -9.06
C LEU A 160 -0.29 14.58 -9.62
N VAL A 161 0.79 14.89 -8.91
CA VAL A 161 2.16 14.53 -9.28
C VAL A 161 2.75 13.71 -8.16
N MET A 162 3.42 12.60 -8.53
CA MET A 162 4.21 11.80 -7.61
C MET A 162 5.61 11.59 -8.19
N LEU A 163 6.62 11.80 -7.35
CA LEU A 163 8.03 11.62 -7.70
C LEU A 163 8.68 10.73 -6.65
N LEU A 164 9.41 9.72 -7.07
CA LEU A 164 10.29 8.91 -6.22
C LEU A 164 11.71 9.06 -6.74
N GLY A 165 12.53 9.86 -6.05
CA GLY A 165 13.80 10.32 -6.58
C GLY A 165 13.60 11.14 -7.85
N ASP A 166 14.17 10.66 -8.95
CA ASP A 166 14.06 11.22 -10.31
C ASP A 166 12.95 10.56 -11.15
N GLN A 167 12.29 9.53 -10.62
CA GLN A 167 11.25 8.78 -11.31
C GLN A 167 9.88 9.42 -11.07
N VAL A 168 9.18 9.77 -12.14
CA VAL A 168 7.74 10.08 -12.09
C VAL A 168 6.97 8.78 -11.90
N ILE A 169 6.13 8.75 -10.86
CA ILE A 169 5.22 7.63 -10.62
C ILE A 169 3.87 8.00 -11.23
N ASP A 170 3.51 7.29 -12.28
CA ASP A 170 2.19 7.45 -12.88
C ASP A 170 1.14 6.90 -11.92
N LEU A 171 0.22 7.76 -11.53
CA LEU A 171 -1.01 7.32 -10.96
C LEU A 171 -1.88 6.91 -12.15
N SER A 172 -2.06 5.62 -12.37
CA SER A 172 -3.11 5.14 -13.26
C SER A 172 -4.50 5.29 -12.60
N LEU A 173 -4.69 6.40 -11.89
CA LEU A 173 -6.01 6.96 -11.67
C LEU A 173 -6.46 7.47 -13.03
N ILE A 174 -6.92 6.54 -13.84
CA ILE A 174 -7.53 6.76 -15.15
C ILE A 174 -8.63 7.84 -15.10
N HIS A 175 -8.82 8.50 -13.97
CA HIS A 175 -9.99 9.35 -13.74
C HIS A 175 -9.72 10.68 -13.03
N ILE A 176 -8.49 11.05 -12.69
CA ILE A 176 -8.19 12.42 -12.30
C ILE A 176 -7.57 13.14 -13.50
N SER A 177 -8.45 13.67 -14.36
CA SER A 177 -8.23 14.67 -15.40
C SER A 177 -6.98 14.54 -16.27
N GLU A 178 -7.15 14.05 -17.51
CA GLU A 178 -6.34 14.58 -18.60
C GLU A 178 -6.48 16.11 -18.61
N PRO A 179 -5.36 16.88 -18.57
CA PRO A 179 -5.45 18.28 -18.90
C PRO A 179 -5.94 18.37 -20.34
N THR A 180 -7.14 18.88 -20.53
CA THR A 180 -7.61 19.28 -21.86
C THR A 180 -6.60 20.31 -22.37
N ARG A 181 -5.69 19.86 -23.24
CA ARG A 181 -4.91 20.79 -24.06
C ARG A 181 -5.90 21.56 -24.90
N LEU A 182 -6.02 22.85 -24.61
CA LEU A 182 -6.51 23.84 -25.57
C LEU A 182 -5.47 24.03 -26.66
#